data_dbea9d8aad71625b6b1c97fd4490a45d
#
_entry.id   dbea9d8aad71625b6b1c97fd4490a45d
#
_cell.length_a   1.000
_cell.length_b   1.000
_cell.length_c   1.000
_cell.angle_alpha   90.00
_cell.angle_beta   90.00
_cell.angle_gamma   90.00
#
_symmetry.space_group_name_H-M   'P 1'
#
loop_
_entity.id
_entity.type
_entity.pdbx_description
1 polymer ?
#
loop_
_entity_poly.entity_id
_entity_poly.type
_entity_poly.pdbx_seq_one_letter_code
_entity_poly.pdbx_strand_id
1 'polypeptide(L)'
;MPQGADGIGSASTDPPRPDPLGTFFRVDEVRHDDGRVRYVGESYVPERTLLRKLVPAFRDAGYEVELEHRPDGHVVVATPFTHGRDGVPWTNIALFFATVLSTLFVGAYGWYYVPLAAIRANPLTLLQAWPFTAAVLGVLMTHELGHYAAGRYHDVPVSLPYVIPFVFPFGTLGAIIRMRGRMPSRKVLFDIGVAGPVAGLIATVVVTVIGLSLDPIRVPAEIAANTGTMIRFNNPPPLDLIAGVIGQPTSYADPRLSAHPVVIGGWVGMFFTLLNLLPVGQLDGGHMIRAMVGPRQETIASLVPGALFAIAAYLYYGAGLGLNESVGLWAFWGFFSLFIAFNGPADPADERRLGWPRLAVGVATFGVGALCFLLVPIQVVTP
;
A
#
# COMPACT_ATOMS: atom_id res chain seq x y z
N MET A 1 -54.29 20.40 -4.23
CA MET A 1 -53.55 20.03 -3.00
C MET A 1 -52.80 18.75 -3.27
N PRO A 2 -51.49 18.73 -3.21
CA PRO A 2 -50.72 17.52 -2.94
C PRO A 2 -49.94 17.72 -1.64
N GLN A 3 -50.10 16.86 -0.71
CA GLN A 3 -49.23 16.52 0.43
C GLN A 3 -48.30 15.43 -0.11
N GLY A 4 -47.08 15.25 0.25
CA GLY A 4 -46.14 15.78 1.24
C GLY A 4 -44.95 14.87 1.09
N ALA A 5 -43.82 15.42 0.76
CA ALA A 5 -42.53 14.71 0.75
C ALA A 5 -41.87 15.01 2.09
N ASP A 6 -41.97 14.08 3.02
CA ASP A 6 -41.19 14.09 4.26
C ASP A 6 -40.61 12.72 4.49
N GLY A 7 -39.29 12.65 4.46
CA GLY A 7 -38.57 11.41 4.71
C GLY A 7 -37.06 11.56 4.72
N ILE A 8 -36.55 12.72 5.15
CA ILE A 8 -35.15 12.81 5.57
C ILE A 8 -35.14 12.40 7.04
N GLY A 9 -34.74 11.15 7.30
CA GLY A 9 -34.59 10.64 8.66
C GLY A 9 -33.61 11.51 9.43
N SER A 10 -34.14 12.24 10.39
CA SER A 10 -33.38 12.95 11.42
C SER A 10 -32.56 11.88 12.18
N ALA A 11 -31.24 11.96 12.10
CA ALA A 11 -30.38 11.21 12.99
C ALA A 11 -30.84 11.49 14.42
N SER A 12 -31.12 10.45 15.21
CA SER A 12 -31.54 10.58 16.59
C SER A 12 -30.46 11.34 17.34
N THR A 13 -30.86 12.43 18.00
CA THR A 13 -30.00 13.28 18.83
C THR A 13 -29.60 12.63 20.16
N ASP A 14 -30.11 11.43 20.43
CA ASP A 14 -29.75 10.69 21.63
C ASP A 14 -28.39 9.97 21.49
N PRO A 15 -27.52 10.09 22.51
CA PRO A 15 -26.23 9.45 22.48
C PRO A 15 -26.40 7.93 22.41
N PRO A 16 -25.60 7.22 21.58
CA PRO A 16 -25.66 5.78 21.48
C PRO A 16 -25.36 5.15 22.84
N ARG A 17 -26.30 4.41 23.39
CA ARG A 17 -26.13 3.60 24.59
C ARG A 17 -26.27 2.13 24.24
N PRO A 18 -25.28 1.51 23.58
CA PRO A 18 -25.35 0.09 23.33
C PRO A 18 -25.35 -0.69 24.64
N ASP A 19 -26.18 -1.73 24.70
CA ASP A 19 -26.34 -2.58 25.89
C ASP A 19 -25.04 -2.99 26.60
N PRO A 20 -23.93 -3.30 25.88
CA PRO A 20 -22.68 -3.64 26.53
C PRO A 20 -22.06 -2.50 27.39
N LEU A 21 -22.37 -1.23 27.09
CA LEU A 21 -21.77 -0.11 27.83
C LEU A 21 -22.13 -0.19 29.33
N GLY A 22 -23.40 -0.26 29.66
CA GLY A 22 -23.85 -0.34 31.06
C GLY A 22 -23.45 -1.64 31.77
N THR A 23 -23.14 -2.71 31.02
CA THR A 23 -22.72 -4.00 31.58
C THR A 23 -21.24 -4.01 31.99
N PHE A 24 -20.38 -3.33 31.24
CA PHE A 24 -18.93 -3.38 31.43
C PHE A 24 -18.31 -2.07 31.89
N PHE A 25 -19.08 -0.98 31.90
CA PHE A 25 -18.63 0.35 32.22
C PHE A 25 -19.69 1.11 33.02
N ARG A 26 -19.33 1.65 34.18
CA ARG A 26 -20.19 2.54 34.94
C ARG A 26 -20.09 3.93 34.34
N VAL A 27 -21.20 4.44 33.82
CA VAL A 27 -21.29 5.79 33.28
C VAL A 27 -21.69 6.72 34.41
N ASP A 28 -20.79 7.59 34.83
CA ASP A 28 -21.05 8.62 35.87
C ASP A 28 -21.55 9.92 35.23
N GLU A 29 -21.02 10.27 34.02
CA GLU A 29 -21.39 11.47 33.29
C GLU A 29 -21.33 11.25 31.79
N VAL A 30 -22.23 11.90 31.03
CA VAL A 30 -22.23 11.92 29.56
C VAL A 30 -22.03 13.36 29.11
N ARG A 31 -20.97 13.62 28.34
CA ARG A 31 -20.66 14.94 27.78
C ARG A 31 -20.75 14.91 26.27
N HIS A 32 -21.30 15.98 25.69
CA HIS A 32 -21.34 16.19 24.25
C HIS A 32 -20.36 17.32 23.91
N ASP A 33 -19.43 17.06 23.01
CA ASP A 33 -18.39 18.01 22.64
C ASP A 33 -18.06 17.82 21.14
N ASP A 34 -18.27 18.86 20.34
CA ASP A 34 -17.99 18.89 18.89
C ASP A 34 -18.49 17.65 18.11
N GLY A 35 -19.71 17.20 18.39
CA GLY A 35 -20.29 16.02 17.74
C GLY A 35 -19.77 14.68 18.26
N ARG A 36 -18.92 14.67 19.29
CA ARG A 36 -18.46 13.47 20.00
C ARG A 36 -19.27 13.30 21.29
N VAL A 37 -19.47 12.04 21.67
CA VAL A 37 -20.09 11.71 22.96
C VAL A 37 -19.03 11.10 23.86
N ARG A 38 -18.85 11.70 25.04
CA ARG A 38 -17.89 11.22 26.04
C ARG A 38 -18.63 10.64 27.22
N TYR A 39 -18.43 9.38 27.49
CA TYR A 39 -18.94 8.69 28.69
C TYR A 39 -17.81 8.63 29.70
N VAL A 40 -17.93 9.41 30.76
CA VAL A 40 -16.95 9.46 31.87
C VAL A 40 -17.40 8.45 32.92
N GLY A 41 -16.46 7.66 33.45
CA GLY A 41 -16.79 6.67 34.45
C GLY A 41 -15.68 5.65 34.73
N GLU A 42 -16.07 4.50 35.24
CA GLU A 42 -15.15 3.42 35.61
C GLU A 42 -15.45 2.12 34.85
N SER A 43 -14.40 1.44 34.45
CA SER A 43 -14.51 0.11 33.82
C SER A 43 -14.56 -0.98 34.89
N TYR A 44 -15.53 -1.90 34.79
CA TYR A 44 -15.61 -3.09 35.62
C TYR A 44 -14.69 -4.23 35.14
N VAL A 45 -14.07 -4.07 33.98
CA VAL A 45 -13.22 -5.09 33.36
C VAL A 45 -11.93 -4.46 32.85
N PRO A 46 -10.88 -5.24 32.62
CA PRO A 46 -9.66 -4.73 32.01
C PRO A 46 -9.96 -4.03 30.66
N GLU A 47 -9.26 -2.96 30.39
CA GLU A 47 -9.43 -2.09 29.20
C GLU A 47 -9.58 -2.87 27.89
N ARG A 48 -8.71 -3.87 27.66
CA ARG A 48 -8.76 -4.72 26.45
C ARG A 48 -10.08 -5.48 26.34
N THR A 49 -10.64 -5.90 27.46
CA THR A 49 -11.94 -6.60 27.49
C THR A 49 -13.08 -5.62 27.23
N LEU A 50 -13.00 -4.42 27.81
CA LEU A 50 -13.95 -3.33 27.58
C LEU A 50 -14.02 -3.00 26.08
N LEU A 51 -12.89 -2.64 25.49
CA LEU A 51 -12.83 -2.28 24.07
C LEU A 51 -13.30 -3.39 23.13
N ARG A 52 -12.94 -4.65 23.43
CA ARG A 52 -13.42 -5.81 22.65
C ARG A 52 -14.95 -5.91 22.63
N LYS A 53 -15.62 -5.47 23.69
CA LYS A 53 -17.08 -5.52 23.80
C LYS A 53 -17.75 -4.26 23.24
N LEU A 54 -17.14 -3.09 23.48
CA LEU A 54 -17.72 -1.81 23.08
C LEU A 54 -17.52 -1.52 21.59
N VAL A 55 -16.33 -1.81 21.04
CA VAL A 55 -16.03 -1.48 19.64
C VAL A 55 -17.06 -2.04 18.66
N PRO A 56 -17.45 -3.33 18.68
CA PRO A 56 -18.47 -3.84 17.78
C PRO A 56 -19.83 -3.16 17.99
N ALA A 57 -20.27 -3.04 19.25
CA ALA A 57 -21.58 -2.50 19.57
C ALA A 57 -21.75 -1.01 19.21
N PHE A 58 -20.72 -0.19 19.44
CA PHE A 58 -20.76 1.21 19.02
C PHE A 58 -20.65 1.35 17.51
N ARG A 59 -19.91 0.44 16.87
CA ARG A 59 -19.78 0.41 15.42
C ARG A 59 -21.12 0.09 14.74
N ASP A 60 -21.86 -0.90 15.25
CA ASP A 60 -23.22 -1.23 14.78
C ASP A 60 -24.16 -0.03 14.95
N ALA A 61 -23.91 0.82 15.94
CA ALA A 61 -24.61 2.09 16.17
C ALA A 61 -24.08 3.26 15.33
N GLY A 62 -23.06 3.07 14.47
CA GLY A 62 -22.50 4.12 13.62
C GLY A 62 -21.44 5.00 14.30
N TYR A 63 -20.78 4.53 15.37
CA TYR A 63 -19.79 5.29 16.11
C TYR A 63 -18.46 4.53 16.23
N GLU A 64 -17.37 5.27 16.18
CA GLU A 64 -16.04 4.83 16.56
C GLU A 64 -15.81 5.08 18.03
N VAL A 65 -15.14 4.15 18.71
CA VAL A 65 -14.89 4.22 20.16
C VAL A 65 -13.41 4.24 20.44
N GLU A 66 -13.00 5.23 21.22
CA GLU A 66 -11.68 5.34 21.82
C GLU A 66 -11.80 5.38 23.34
N LEU A 67 -10.78 4.89 24.06
CA LEU A 67 -10.69 4.96 25.49
C LEU A 67 -9.56 5.91 25.87
N GLU A 68 -9.92 7.00 26.54
CA GLU A 68 -8.96 7.95 27.12
C GLU A 68 -8.77 7.64 28.60
N HIS A 69 -7.53 7.65 29.07
CA HIS A 69 -7.21 7.59 30.49
C HIS A 69 -7.15 9.00 31.06
N ARG A 70 -7.81 9.18 32.23
CA ARG A 70 -7.69 10.39 33.02
C ARG A 70 -7.30 10.04 34.46
N PRO A 71 -6.72 10.97 35.25
CA PRO A 71 -6.42 10.74 36.62
C PRO A 71 -7.63 10.28 37.46
N ASP A 72 -8.83 10.68 37.02
CA ASP A 72 -10.10 10.46 37.73
C ASP A 72 -10.91 9.27 37.18
N GLY A 73 -10.34 8.45 36.27
CA GLY A 73 -11.05 7.29 35.73
C GLY A 73 -10.85 7.12 34.22
N HIS A 74 -11.81 6.46 33.58
CA HIS A 74 -11.79 6.19 32.14
C HIS A 74 -12.83 7.04 31.41
N VAL A 75 -12.53 7.46 30.19
CA VAL A 75 -13.48 8.15 29.32
C VAL A 75 -13.61 7.36 28.01
N VAL A 76 -14.80 6.82 27.78
CA VAL A 76 -15.16 6.22 26.50
C VAL A 76 -15.62 7.34 25.58
N VAL A 77 -14.85 7.63 24.51
CA VAL A 77 -15.15 8.64 23.52
C VAL A 77 -15.78 7.98 22.30
N ALA A 78 -17.04 8.26 22.03
CA ALA A 78 -17.76 7.81 20.86
C ALA A 78 -17.81 8.95 19.83
N THR A 79 -17.17 8.73 18.67
CA THR A 79 -17.16 9.65 17.56
C THR A 79 -18.04 9.10 16.44
N PRO A 80 -19.05 9.82 15.94
CA PRO A 80 -19.85 9.33 14.81
C PRO A 80 -18.94 8.96 13.64
N PHE A 81 -19.21 7.86 12.97
CA PHE A 81 -18.56 7.62 11.69
C PHE A 81 -18.89 8.79 10.78
N THR A 82 -17.93 9.66 10.56
CA THR A 82 -17.98 10.51 9.38
C THR A 82 -17.79 9.57 8.19
N HIS A 83 -18.89 9.05 7.62
CA HIS A 83 -18.89 8.60 6.24
C HIS A 83 -18.20 9.73 5.49
N GLY A 84 -17.07 9.44 4.86
CA GLY A 84 -16.19 10.46 4.29
C GLY A 84 -17.04 11.50 3.59
N ARG A 85 -16.73 12.79 3.83
CA ARG A 85 -17.48 13.96 3.34
C ARG A 85 -18.36 13.61 2.15
N ASP A 86 -19.69 13.83 2.26
CA ASP A 86 -20.66 13.68 1.17
C ASP A 86 -20.32 14.64 0.01
N GLY A 87 -19.21 14.40 -0.68
CA GLY A 87 -18.70 15.24 -1.73
C GLY A 87 -17.75 14.46 -2.65
N VAL A 88 -17.61 14.97 -3.86
CA VAL A 88 -16.69 14.41 -4.85
C VAL A 88 -15.26 14.39 -4.27
N PRO A 89 -14.52 13.27 -4.34
CA PRO A 89 -13.18 13.15 -3.77
C PRO A 89 -12.14 13.84 -4.68
N TRP A 90 -12.22 15.16 -4.79
CA TRP A 90 -11.41 15.96 -5.73
C TRP A 90 -9.91 15.73 -5.58
N THR A 91 -9.42 15.53 -4.35
CA THR A 91 -7.99 15.25 -4.11
C THR A 91 -7.55 13.94 -4.77
N ASN A 92 -8.35 12.87 -4.61
CA ASN A 92 -8.02 11.57 -5.22
C ASN A 92 -8.07 11.66 -6.76
N ILE A 93 -9.09 12.37 -7.28
CA ILE A 93 -9.26 12.58 -8.72
C ILE A 93 -8.09 13.40 -9.28
N ALA A 94 -7.74 14.51 -8.65
CA ALA A 94 -6.64 15.36 -9.11
C ALA A 94 -5.29 14.62 -9.07
N LEU A 95 -4.99 13.89 -7.98
CA LEU A 95 -3.79 13.08 -7.87
C LEU A 95 -3.75 11.96 -8.91
N PHE A 96 -4.88 11.30 -9.16
CA PHE A 96 -4.96 10.26 -10.20
C PHE A 96 -4.61 10.81 -11.58
N PHE A 97 -5.23 11.91 -12.00
CA PHE A 97 -4.92 12.51 -13.30
C PHE A 97 -3.51 13.07 -13.37
N ALA A 98 -3.00 13.67 -12.29
CA ALA A 98 -1.60 14.10 -12.22
C ALA A 98 -0.64 12.91 -12.38
N THR A 99 -0.98 11.75 -11.77
CA THR A 99 -0.16 10.54 -11.89
C THR A 99 -0.29 9.91 -13.28
N VAL A 100 -1.47 9.93 -13.90
CA VAL A 100 -1.61 9.52 -15.31
C VAL A 100 -0.71 10.37 -16.21
N LEU A 101 -0.69 11.69 -16.02
CA LEU A 101 0.17 12.58 -16.82
C LEU A 101 1.66 12.33 -16.56
N SER A 102 2.08 12.17 -15.30
CA SER A 102 3.48 11.90 -14.97
C SER A 102 3.93 10.53 -15.48
N THR A 103 3.09 9.49 -15.41
CA THR A 103 3.42 8.17 -15.96
C THR A 103 3.43 8.16 -17.48
N LEU A 104 2.53 8.90 -18.16
CA LEU A 104 2.57 9.07 -19.60
C LEU A 104 3.86 9.78 -20.02
N PHE A 105 4.25 10.85 -19.33
CA PHE A 105 5.49 11.57 -19.62
C PHE A 105 6.72 10.69 -19.46
N VAL A 106 6.85 10.02 -18.31
CA VAL A 106 7.98 9.12 -18.03
C VAL A 106 7.97 7.93 -18.99
N GLY A 107 6.82 7.36 -19.26
CA GLY A 107 6.66 6.29 -20.25
C GLY A 107 7.13 6.72 -21.64
N ALA A 108 6.62 7.83 -22.14
CA ALA A 108 6.96 8.32 -23.49
C ALA A 108 8.45 8.68 -23.59
N TYR A 109 8.96 9.50 -22.68
CA TYR A 109 10.34 9.99 -22.74
C TYR A 109 11.36 8.91 -22.35
N GLY A 110 11.13 8.20 -21.23
CA GLY A 110 12.11 7.28 -20.67
C GLY A 110 12.05 5.85 -21.20
N TRP A 111 10.85 5.36 -21.55
CA TRP A 111 10.67 3.96 -21.91
C TRP A 111 10.34 3.73 -23.39
N TYR A 112 9.65 4.67 -24.06
CA TYR A 112 9.40 4.62 -25.50
C TYR A 112 10.35 5.51 -26.32
N TYR A 113 11.31 6.17 -25.64
CA TYR A 113 12.33 6.99 -26.28
C TYR A 113 11.80 8.14 -27.15
N VAL A 114 10.60 8.67 -26.84
CA VAL A 114 10.02 9.79 -27.60
C VAL A 114 10.85 11.06 -27.31
N PRO A 115 11.43 11.70 -28.33
CA PRO A 115 12.26 12.89 -28.13
C PRO A 115 11.47 14.03 -27.47
N LEU A 116 12.10 14.75 -26.54
CA LEU A 116 11.48 15.89 -25.85
C LEU A 116 11.00 16.98 -26.85
N ALA A 117 11.72 17.17 -27.95
CA ALA A 117 11.32 18.07 -29.03
C ALA A 117 9.98 17.66 -29.65
N ALA A 118 9.74 16.36 -29.88
CA ALA A 118 8.48 15.84 -30.39
C ALA A 118 7.34 16.05 -29.38
N ILE A 119 7.59 15.81 -28.10
CA ILE A 119 6.62 16.05 -27.03
C ILE A 119 6.23 17.54 -26.97
N ARG A 120 7.22 18.44 -27.07
CA ARG A 120 6.97 19.90 -27.07
C ARG A 120 6.20 20.35 -28.32
N ALA A 121 6.50 19.76 -29.48
CA ALA A 121 5.81 20.10 -30.74
C ALA A 121 4.37 19.58 -30.75
N ASN A 122 4.13 18.39 -30.22
CA ASN A 122 2.81 17.79 -30.12
C ASN A 122 2.67 16.99 -28.82
N PRO A 123 2.05 17.56 -27.77
CA PRO A 123 1.85 16.84 -26.49
C PRO A 123 1.05 15.55 -26.60
N LEU A 124 0.25 15.33 -27.65
CA LEU A 124 -0.49 14.09 -27.86
C LEU A 124 0.43 12.88 -28.10
N THR A 125 1.70 13.09 -28.43
CA THR A 125 2.71 12.02 -28.52
C THR A 125 2.91 11.29 -27.19
N LEU A 126 2.59 11.91 -26.05
CA LEU A 126 2.58 11.26 -24.75
C LEU A 126 1.65 10.04 -24.71
N LEU A 127 0.57 10.06 -25.47
CA LEU A 127 -0.38 8.96 -25.55
C LEU A 127 0.23 7.66 -26.12
N GLN A 128 1.39 7.71 -26.78
CA GLN A 128 2.10 6.50 -27.20
C GLN A 128 2.49 5.62 -26.02
N ALA A 129 2.65 6.20 -24.82
CA ALA A 129 3.01 5.49 -23.61
C ALA A 129 1.80 4.98 -22.80
N TRP A 130 0.57 5.03 -23.37
CA TRP A 130 -0.61 4.54 -22.64
C TRP A 130 -0.49 3.07 -22.17
N PRO A 131 0.18 2.12 -22.93
CA PRO A 131 0.28 0.75 -22.45
C PRO A 131 1.17 0.62 -21.21
N PHE A 132 2.27 1.38 -21.15
CA PHE A 132 3.12 1.47 -19.96
C PHE A 132 2.34 2.06 -18.77
N THR A 133 1.64 3.16 -19.00
CA THR A 133 0.83 3.82 -17.96
C THR A 133 -0.25 2.89 -17.42
N ALA A 134 -0.96 2.19 -18.32
CA ALA A 134 -1.98 1.21 -17.94
C ALA A 134 -1.38 0.03 -17.16
N ALA A 135 -0.19 -0.44 -17.53
CA ALA A 135 0.51 -1.50 -16.84
C ALA A 135 0.91 -1.09 -15.42
N VAL A 136 1.61 0.03 -15.26
CA VAL A 136 2.08 0.51 -13.95
C VAL A 136 0.90 0.85 -13.04
N LEU A 137 -0.01 1.69 -13.51
CA LEU A 137 -1.17 2.09 -12.69
C LEU A 137 -2.14 0.93 -12.47
N GLY A 138 -2.30 0.03 -13.44
CA GLY A 138 -3.16 -1.15 -13.33
C GLY A 138 -2.72 -2.06 -12.18
N VAL A 139 -1.43 -2.35 -12.05
CA VAL A 139 -0.90 -3.15 -10.95
C VAL A 139 -1.09 -2.44 -9.61
N LEU A 140 -0.70 -1.17 -9.51
CA LEU A 140 -0.81 -0.39 -8.27
C LEU A 140 -2.27 -0.22 -7.83
N MET A 141 -3.15 0.15 -8.77
CA MET A 141 -4.58 0.32 -8.46
C MET A 141 -5.24 -1.00 -8.06
N THR A 142 -4.87 -2.12 -8.68
CA THR A 142 -5.40 -3.45 -8.30
C THR A 142 -4.97 -3.81 -6.89
N HIS A 143 -3.73 -3.50 -6.49
CA HIS A 143 -3.24 -3.68 -5.13
C HIS A 143 -4.08 -2.87 -4.13
N GLU A 144 -4.21 -1.56 -4.33
CA GLU A 144 -4.98 -0.68 -3.43
C GLU A 144 -6.47 -1.04 -3.39
N LEU A 145 -7.05 -1.41 -4.53
CA LEU A 145 -8.45 -1.87 -4.61
C LEU A 145 -8.65 -3.20 -3.89
N GLY A 146 -7.63 -4.06 -3.78
CA GLY A 146 -7.64 -5.25 -2.94
C GLY A 146 -7.87 -4.89 -1.46
N HIS A 147 -7.10 -3.97 -0.92
CA HIS A 147 -7.28 -3.45 0.44
C HIS A 147 -8.64 -2.77 0.61
N TYR A 148 -9.03 -1.94 -0.35
CA TYR A 148 -10.31 -1.24 -0.32
C TYR A 148 -11.48 -2.23 -0.28
N ALA A 149 -11.47 -3.25 -1.14
CA ALA A 149 -12.52 -4.27 -1.19
C ALA A 149 -12.60 -5.07 0.12
N ALA A 150 -11.46 -5.49 0.66
CA ALA A 150 -11.41 -6.19 1.95
C ALA A 150 -11.88 -5.28 3.10
N GLY A 151 -11.48 -4.01 3.10
CA GLY A 151 -11.96 -3.03 4.07
C GLY A 151 -13.48 -2.88 4.03
N ARG A 152 -14.04 -2.74 2.82
CA ARG A 152 -15.51 -2.67 2.62
C ARG A 152 -16.21 -3.94 3.06
N TYR A 153 -15.63 -5.11 2.76
CA TYR A 153 -16.21 -6.40 3.16
C TYR A 153 -16.28 -6.56 4.70
N HIS A 154 -15.31 -6.01 5.41
CA HIS A 154 -15.26 -6.04 6.86
C HIS A 154 -15.86 -4.78 7.53
N ASP A 155 -16.55 -3.94 6.76
CA ASP A 155 -17.11 -2.66 7.22
C ASP A 155 -16.07 -1.74 7.88
N VAL A 156 -14.79 -1.84 7.55
CA VAL A 156 -13.76 -0.90 7.99
C VAL A 156 -13.79 0.33 7.10
N PRO A 157 -13.87 1.54 7.65
CA PRO A 157 -13.82 2.75 6.86
C PRO A 157 -12.44 2.90 6.21
N VAL A 158 -12.39 2.78 4.89
CA VAL A 158 -11.18 2.97 4.08
C VAL A 158 -11.41 4.08 3.06
N SER A 159 -10.37 4.89 2.83
CA SER A 159 -10.41 5.92 1.80
C SER A 159 -10.27 5.30 0.40
N LEU A 160 -10.68 6.06 -0.62
CA LEU A 160 -10.21 5.78 -1.98
C LEU A 160 -8.69 5.90 -2.06
N PRO A 161 -8.03 5.22 -3.00
CA PRO A 161 -6.59 5.32 -3.20
C PRO A 161 -6.13 6.75 -3.51
N TYR A 162 -5.03 7.16 -2.89
CA TYR A 162 -4.27 8.36 -3.23
C TYR A 162 -3.06 7.92 -4.06
N VAL A 163 -3.08 8.17 -5.36
CA VAL A 163 -1.97 7.84 -6.26
C VAL A 163 -1.02 9.02 -6.32
N ILE A 164 0.26 8.80 -6.02
CA ILE A 164 1.22 9.89 -5.82
C ILE A 164 2.05 10.07 -7.08
N PRO A 165 1.91 11.21 -7.79
CA PRO A 165 2.69 11.47 -9.00
C PRO A 165 4.16 11.69 -8.65
N PHE A 166 5.05 11.17 -9.50
CA PHE A 166 6.49 11.40 -9.41
C PHE A 166 7.13 11.29 -10.81
N VAL A 167 8.28 11.93 -11.01
CA VAL A 167 8.84 11.98 -12.35
C VAL A 167 9.71 10.76 -12.66
N PHE A 168 10.57 10.34 -11.74
CA PHE A 168 11.55 9.28 -12.02
C PHE A 168 11.44 8.12 -11.02
N PRO A 169 11.63 6.86 -11.44
CA PRO A 169 11.80 6.35 -12.83
C PRO A 169 10.49 5.86 -13.47
N PHE A 170 9.38 5.78 -12.69
CA PHE A 170 8.14 5.11 -13.12
C PHE A 170 6.94 6.04 -13.30
N GLY A 171 7.10 7.32 -13.00
CA GLY A 171 6.01 8.30 -13.09
C GLY A 171 5.13 8.35 -11.83
N THR A 172 5.40 7.51 -10.83
CA THR A 172 4.67 7.45 -9.57
C THR A 172 5.56 6.98 -8.43
N LEU A 173 5.25 7.41 -7.20
CA LEU A 173 5.79 6.85 -5.96
C LEU A 173 4.95 5.70 -5.40
N GLY A 174 3.87 5.33 -6.08
CA GLY A 174 2.92 4.33 -5.62
C GLY A 174 1.55 4.92 -5.31
N ALA A 175 0.74 4.13 -4.65
CA ALA A 175 -0.57 4.54 -4.18
C ALA A 175 -0.73 4.11 -2.71
N ILE A 176 -1.60 4.78 -1.98
CA ILE A 176 -1.88 4.49 -0.58
C ILE A 176 -3.37 4.64 -0.31
N ILE A 177 -3.92 3.76 0.54
CA ILE A 177 -5.22 3.95 1.16
C ILE A 177 -5.03 4.37 2.63
N ARG A 178 -6.03 5.05 3.18
CA ARG A 178 -6.08 5.36 4.60
C ARG A 178 -7.16 4.52 5.25
N MET A 179 -6.76 3.66 6.15
CA MET A 179 -7.67 2.98 7.06
C MET A 179 -8.01 3.93 8.21
N ARG A 180 -9.29 4.11 8.50
CA ARG A 180 -9.76 4.97 9.58
C ARG A 180 -10.32 4.11 10.69
N GLY A 181 -10.09 4.55 11.92
CA GLY A 181 -10.59 3.87 13.10
C GLY A 181 -9.78 2.66 13.55
N ARG A 182 -10.22 2.11 14.69
CA ARG A 182 -9.56 0.96 15.32
C ARG A 182 -9.91 -0.33 14.59
N MET A 183 -8.89 -1.17 14.34
CA MET A 183 -9.12 -2.49 13.73
C MET A 183 -9.94 -3.38 14.67
N PRO A 184 -11.05 -3.99 14.20
CA PRO A 184 -11.92 -4.78 15.07
C PRO A 184 -11.23 -6.02 15.66
N SER A 185 -10.36 -6.67 14.86
CA SER A 185 -9.69 -7.90 15.27
C SER A 185 -8.43 -8.16 14.43
N ARG A 186 -7.58 -9.08 14.94
CA ARG A 186 -6.42 -9.59 14.19
C ARG A 186 -6.82 -10.26 12.87
N LYS A 187 -8.01 -10.86 12.80
CA LYS A 187 -8.52 -11.46 11.55
C LYS A 187 -8.78 -10.41 10.50
N VAL A 188 -9.47 -9.34 10.87
CA VAL A 188 -9.79 -8.22 9.96
C VAL A 188 -8.51 -7.51 9.53
N LEU A 189 -7.59 -7.24 10.46
CA LEU A 189 -6.28 -6.64 10.15
C LEU A 189 -5.50 -7.50 9.16
N PHE A 190 -5.51 -8.83 9.32
CA PHE A 190 -4.86 -9.75 8.40
C PHE A 190 -5.52 -9.75 7.04
N ASP A 191 -6.84 -9.91 6.99
CA ASP A 191 -7.59 -10.03 5.73
C ASP A 191 -7.44 -8.77 4.88
N ILE A 192 -7.47 -7.58 5.50
CA ILE A 192 -7.20 -6.32 4.80
C ILE A 192 -5.72 -6.25 4.38
N GLY A 193 -4.78 -6.54 5.30
CA GLY A 193 -3.35 -6.43 5.03
C GLY A 193 -2.86 -7.36 3.91
N VAL A 194 -3.45 -8.55 3.76
CA VAL A 194 -3.05 -9.52 2.73
C VAL A 194 -3.74 -9.31 1.37
N ALA A 195 -4.90 -8.65 1.36
CA ALA A 195 -5.73 -8.52 0.15
C ALA A 195 -5.04 -7.71 -0.95
N GLY A 196 -4.37 -6.61 -0.59
CA GLY A 196 -3.59 -5.81 -1.53
C GLY A 196 -2.44 -6.58 -2.17
N PRO A 197 -1.50 -7.12 -1.38
CA PRO A 197 -0.39 -7.92 -1.90
C PRO A 197 -0.86 -9.07 -2.81
N VAL A 198 -1.89 -9.81 -2.43
CA VAL A 198 -2.41 -10.92 -3.26
C VAL A 198 -3.01 -10.41 -4.56
N ALA A 199 -3.87 -9.39 -4.52
CA ALA A 199 -4.44 -8.80 -5.72
C ALA A 199 -3.37 -8.18 -6.63
N GLY A 200 -2.41 -7.46 -6.04
CA GLY A 200 -1.27 -6.88 -6.74
C GLY A 200 -0.37 -7.93 -7.40
N LEU A 201 -0.07 -9.03 -6.71
CA LEU A 201 0.72 -10.14 -7.28
C LEU A 201 0.02 -10.78 -8.48
N ILE A 202 -1.30 -11.00 -8.40
CA ILE A 202 -2.07 -11.53 -9.55
C ILE A 202 -1.99 -10.57 -10.73
N ALA A 203 -2.23 -9.27 -10.51
CA ALA A 203 -2.12 -8.27 -11.55
C ALA A 203 -0.70 -8.19 -12.13
N THR A 204 0.31 -8.31 -11.27
CA THR A 204 1.73 -8.33 -11.66
C THR A 204 2.04 -9.48 -12.61
N VAL A 205 1.58 -10.70 -12.30
CA VAL A 205 1.77 -11.86 -13.18
C VAL A 205 1.09 -11.62 -14.53
N VAL A 206 -0.17 -11.16 -14.53
CA VAL A 206 -0.93 -10.88 -15.76
C VAL A 206 -0.22 -9.84 -16.61
N VAL A 207 0.19 -8.72 -16.02
CA VAL A 207 0.89 -7.63 -16.74
C VAL A 207 2.25 -8.11 -17.27
N THR A 208 2.99 -8.91 -16.50
CA THR A 208 4.28 -9.48 -16.93
C THR A 208 4.09 -10.39 -18.13
N VAL A 209 3.10 -11.30 -18.09
CA VAL A 209 2.78 -12.19 -19.23
C VAL A 209 2.41 -11.38 -20.47
N ILE A 210 1.52 -10.39 -20.33
CA ILE A 210 1.13 -9.50 -21.44
C ILE A 210 2.38 -8.79 -21.99
N GLY A 211 3.17 -8.15 -21.13
CA GLY A 211 4.33 -7.38 -21.54
C GLY A 211 5.38 -8.20 -22.28
N LEU A 212 5.66 -9.42 -21.82
CA LEU A 212 6.60 -10.35 -22.44
C LEU A 212 6.05 -10.92 -23.77
N SER A 213 4.73 -10.94 -23.95
CA SER A 213 4.08 -11.43 -25.19
C SER A 213 3.94 -10.35 -26.25
N LEU A 214 4.20 -9.08 -25.92
CA LEU A 214 4.18 -7.98 -26.88
C LEU A 214 5.51 -7.93 -27.66
N ASP A 215 5.45 -7.42 -28.89
CA ASP A 215 6.63 -7.23 -29.73
C ASP A 215 7.67 -6.32 -29.03
N PRO A 216 8.96 -6.66 -29.13
CA PRO A 216 10.02 -5.79 -28.62
C PRO A 216 10.01 -4.44 -29.32
N ILE A 217 10.38 -3.40 -28.60
CA ILE A 217 10.51 -2.07 -29.18
C ILE A 217 11.93 -1.81 -29.68
N ARG A 218 12.05 -0.92 -30.67
CA ARG A 218 13.33 -0.47 -31.19
C ARG A 218 13.90 0.67 -30.35
N VAL A 219 15.10 0.48 -29.85
CA VAL A 219 15.89 1.53 -29.20
C VAL A 219 16.53 2.39 -30.28
N PRO A 220 16.43 3.72 -30.23
CA PRO A 220 17.12 4.62 -31.18
C PRO A 220 18.61 4.33 -31.23
N ALA A 221 19.19 4.39 -32.43
CA ALA A 221 20.60 4.05 -32.64
C ALA A 221 21.55 4.90 -31.77
N GLU A 222 21.19 6.16 -31.54
CA GLU A 222 21.95 7.09 -30.71
C GLU A 222 21.97 6.65 -29.24
N ILE A 223 20.90 6.06 -28.75
CA ILE A 223 20.80 5.52 -27.38
C ILE A 223 21.50 4.15 -27.31
N ALA A 224 21.27 3.30 -28.30
CA ALA A 224 21.91 1.98 -28.37
C ALA A 224 23.43 2.05 -28.53
N ALA A 225 23.94 3.09 -29.18
CA ALA A 225 25.37 3.37 -29.36
C ALA A 225 25.95 4.25 -28.24
N ASN A 226 25.14 4.66 -27.25
CA ASN A 226 25.58 5.52 -26.19
C ASN A 226 26.56 4.76 -25.27
N THR A 227 27.79 5.25 -25.20
CA THR A 227 28.84 4.78 -24.27
C THR A 227 28.80 5.50 -22.92
N GLY A 228 27.78 6.31 -22.70
CA GLY A 228 27.56 6.99 -21.41
C GLY A 228 26.93 6.11 -20.35
N THR A 229 26.84 6.66 -19.17
CA THR A 229 26.19 5.99 -18.01
C THR A 229 24.73 5.65 -18.28
N MET A 230 24.36 4.38 -18.13
CA MET A 230 23.00 3.90 -18.27
C MET A 230 22.51 3.25 -16.97
N ILE A 231 21.22 3.43 -16.69
CA ILE A 231 20.57 2.74 -15.57
C ILE A 231 19.98 1.43 -16.09
N ARG A 232 20.42 0.33 -15.50
CA ARG A 232 19.91 -1.01 -15.78
C ARG A 232 19.05 -1.49 -14.62
N PHE A 233 17.87 -1.99 -14.95
CA PHE A 233 17.00 -2.71 -14.02
C PHE A 233 17.25 -4.20 -14.18
N ASN A 234 17.68 -4.86 -13.10
CA ASN A 234 17.88 -6.30 -13.12
C ASN A 234 16.54 -7.01 -12.91
N ASN A 235 16.37 -8.17 -13.54
CA ASN A 235 15.12 -8.91 -13.46
C ASN A 235 14.97 -9.61 -12.11
N PRO A 236 13.83 -9.44 -11.42
CA PRO A 236 13.51 -10.27 -10.27
C PRO A 236 13.25 -11.73 -10.71
N PRO A 237 13.61 -12.73 -9.88
CA PRO A 237 13.46 -14.14 -10.22
C PRO A 237 12.08 -14.56 -10.74
N PRO A 238 10.94 -14.05 -10.25
CA PRO A 238 9.64 -14.38 -10.81
C PRO A 238 9.45 -13.90 -12.26
N LEU A 239 10.09 -12.79 -12.66
CA LEU A 239 10.01 -12.31 -14.04
C LEU A 239 10.68 -13.29 -15.00
N ASP A 240 11.91 -13.75 -14.66
CA ASP A 240 12.63 -14.72 -15.48
C ASP A 240 11.92 -16.09 -15.47
N LEU A 241 11.31 -16.48 -14.35
CA LEU A 241 10.49 -17.69 -14.26
C LEU A 241 9.29 -17.63 -15.21
N ILE A 242 8.54 -16.53 -15.20
CA ILE A 242 7.39 -16.32 -16.08
C ILE A 242 7.86 -16.37 -17.53
N ALA A 243 8.93 -15.66 -17.87
CA ALA A 243 9.51 -15.63 -19.20
C ALA A 243 9.88 -17.04 -19.70
N GLY A 244 10.53 -17.84 -18.84
CA GLY A 244 10.87 -19.24 -19.14
C GLY A 244 9.64 -20.12 -19.36
N VAL A 245 8.59 -19.96 -18.56
CA VAL A 245 7.34 -20.74 -18.71
C VAL A 245 6.62 -20.44 -20.04
N ILE A 246 6.59 -19.16 -20.45
CA ILE A 246 5.90 -18.76 -21.70
C ILE A 246 6.84 -18.79 -22.91
N GLY A 247 8.12 -19.13 -22.72
CA GLY A 247 9.11 -19.23 -23.81
C GLY A 247 9.48 -17.89 -24.44
N GLN A 248 9.40 -16.79 -23.68
CA GLN A 248 9.73 -15.45 -24.18
C GLN A 248 11.07 -14.96 -23.62
N PRO A 249 11.87 -14.22 -24.41
CA PRO A 249 13.14 -13.68 -23.94
C PRO A 249 12.93 -12.47 -23.04
N THR A 250 13.80 -12.32 -22.02
CA THR A 250 13.92 -11.11 -21.20
C THR A 250 15.01 -10.16 -21.66
N SER A 251 15.88 -10.62 -22.56
CA SER A 251 16.97 -9.85 -23.16
C SER A 251 17.16 -10.23 -24.63
N TYR A 252 17.69 -9.32 -25.42
CA TYR A 252 17.89 -9.47 -26.87
C TYR A 252 19.37 -9.34 -27.21
N ALA A 253 19.86 -10.16 -28.15
CA ALA A 253 21.22 -10.08 -28.65
C ALA A 253 21.49 -8.79 -29.44
N ASP A 254 20.48 -8.25 -30.12
CA ASP A 254 20.55 -6.94 -30.79
C ASP A 254 20.35 -5.82 -29.75
N PRO A 255 21.36 -4.97 -29.49
CA PRO A 255 21.26 -3.85 -28.54
C PRO A 255 20.22 -2.79 -28.95
N ARG A 256 19.70 -2.87 -30.19
CA ARG A 256 18.61 -2.01 -30.68
C ARG A 256 17.22 -2.55 -30.35
N LEU A 257 17.14 -3.71 -29.70
CA LEU A 257 15.87 -4.28 -29.26
C LEU A 257 15.80 -4.25 -27.72
N SER A 258 14.66 -3.82 -27.22
CA SER A 258 14.32 -3.87 -25.80
C SER A 258 12.97 -4.55 -25.61
N ALA A 259 12.78 -5.21 -24.48
CA ALA A 259 11.47 -5.72 -24.10
C ALA A 259 10.44 -4.58 -24.12
N HIS A 260 9.20 -4.92 -24.44
CA HIS A 260 8.13 -3.93 -24.47
C HIS A 260 7.96 -3.26 -23.10
N PRO A 261 7.80 -1.92 -23.01
CA PRO A 261 7.76 -1.18 -21.73
C PRO A 261 6.68 -1.65 -20.73
N VAL A 262 5.66 -2.37 -21.17
CA VAL A 262 4.66 -3.01 -20.31
C VAL A 262 5.31 -3.98 -19.32
N VAL A 263 6.43 -4.63 -19.67
CA VAL A 263 7.18 -5.53 -18.76
C VAL A 263 7.62 -4.77 -17.50
N ILE A 264 7.93 -3.47 -17.64
CA ILE A 264 8.30 -2.61 -16.50
C ILE A 264 7.14 -2.48 -15.51
N GLY A 265 5.88 -2.51 -15.97
CA GLY A 265 4.72 -2.55 -15.05
C GLY A 265 4.74 -3.81 -14.17
N GLY A 266 5.11 -4.95 -14.73
CA GLY A 266 5.31 -6.19 -13.98
C GLY A 266 6.49 -6.09 -13.00
N TRP A 267 7.62 -5.54 -13.45
CA TRP A 267 8.79 -5.28 -12.60
C TRP A 267 8.44 -4.37 -11.41
N VAL A 268 7.74 -3.29 -11.68
CA VAL A 268 7.22 -2.35 -10.67
C VAL A 268 6.32 -3.08 -9.66
N GLY A 269 5.41 -3.92 -10.14
CA GLY A 269 4.53 -4.70 -9.27
C GLY A 269 5.30 -5.63 -8.33
N MET A 270 6.32 -6.34 -8.82
CA MET A 270 7.18 -7.20 -8.00
C MET A 270 7.95 -6.38 -6.97
N PHE A 271 8.54 -5.28 -7.38
CA PHE A 271 9.34 -4.41 -6.53
C PHE A 271 8.49 -3.74 -5.43
N PHE A 272 7.35 -3.15 -5.77
CA PHE A 272 6.46 -2.53 -4.78
C PHE A 272 5.84 -3.56 -3.83
N THR A 273 5.51 -4.77 -4.32
CA THR A 273 5.03 -5.85 -3.45
C THR A 273 6.09 -6.24 -2.43
N LEU A 274 7.35 -6.38 -2.85
CA LEU A 274 8.47 -6.64 -1.94
C LEU A 274 8.56 -5.58 -0.84
N LEU A 275 8.55 -4.30 -1.24
CA LEU A 275 8.68 -3.18 -0.29
C LEU A 275 7.49 -3.11 0.67
N ASN A 276 6.27 -3.29 0.18
CA ASN A 276 5.06 -3.29 1.01
C ASN A 276 5.01 -4.49 1.97
N LEU A 277 5.65 -5.61 1.62
CA LEU A 277 5.74 -6.78 2.49
C LEU A 277 6.88 -6.69 3.52
N LEU A 278 7.66 -5.61 3.58
CA LEU A 278 8.58 -5.40 4.70
C LEU A 278 7.78 -5.41 6.03
N PRO A 279 8.19 -6.21 7.03
CA PRO A 279 7.41 -6.39 8.26
C PRO A 279 7.59 -5.24 9.25
N VAL A 280 7.37 -4.00 8.80
CA VAL A 280 7.65 -2.78 9.57
C VAL A 280 6.54 -1.75 9.45
N GLY A 281 6.20 -1.12 10.58
CA GLY A 281 5.31 0.02 10.65
C GLY A 281 3.93 -0.22 10.01
N GLN A 282 3.49 0.74 9.22
CA GLN A 282 2.19 0.75 8.56
C GLN A 282 2.19 0.10 7.16
N LEU A 283 3.32 -0.51 6.74
CA LEU A 283 3.34 -1.31 5.52
C LEU A 283 2.47 -2.57 5.67
N ASP A 284 2.04 -3.14 4.56
CA ASP A 284 1.19 -4.34 4.56
C ASP A 284 1.83 -5.50 5.33
N GLY A 285 3.15 -5.70 5.14
CA GLY A 285 3.91 -6.68 5.90
C GLY A 285 3.90 -6.41 7.40
N GLY A 286 3.93 -5.14 7.82
CA GLY A 286 3.79 -4.75 9.23
C GLY A 286 2.43 -5.13 9.80
N HIS A 287 1.34 -4.84 9.08
CA HIS A 287 -0.02 -5.23 9.46
C HIS A 287 -0.20 -6.74 9.48
N MET A 288 0.29 -7.44 8.45
CA MET A 288 0.22 -8.91 8.38
C MET A 288 0.97 -9.57 9.53
N ILE A 289 2.22 -9.18 9.79
CA ILE A 289 3.01 -9.74 10.92
C ILE A 289 2.37 -9.40 12.25
N ARG A 290 1.86 -8.17 12.47
CA ARG A 290 1.12 -7.81 13.69
C ARG A 290 -0.08 -8.74 13.90
N ALA A 291 -0.82 -9.02 12.83
CA ALA A 291 -1.94 -9.96 12.88
C ALA A 291 -1.48 -11.40 13.13
N MET A 292 -0.37 -11.87 12.56
CA MET A 292 0.13 -13.26 12.67
C MET A 292 0.75 -13.56 14.04
N VAL A 293 1.66 -12.70 14.50
CA VAL A 293 2.48 -12.98 15.72
C VAL A 293 2.14 -12.08 16.92
N GLY A 294 1.25 -11.11 16.76
CA GLY A 294 0.85 -10.19 17.81
C GLY A 294 1.96 -9.21 18.19
N PRO A 295 2.14 -8.89 19.48
CA PRO A 295 3.13 -7.90 19.95
C PRO A 295 4.58 -8.20 19.58
N ARG A 296 4.91 -9.45 19.26
CA ARG A 296 6.26 -9.82 18.78
C ARG A 296 6.63 -9.12 17.46
N GLN A 297 5.65 -8.57 16.75
CA GLN A 297 5.89 -7.76 15.56
C GLN A 297 6.86 -6.60 15.83
N GLU A 298 6.83 -5.97 16.99
CA GLU A 298 7.73 -4.87 17.34
C GLU A 298 9.21 -5.29 17.29
N THR A 299 9.52 -6.48 17.82
CA THR A 299 10.87 -7.05 17.75
C THR A 299 11.29 -7.33 16.30
N ILE A 300 10.38 -7.86 15.47
CA ILE A 300 10.68 -8.14 14.06
C ILE A 300 10.90 -6.82 13.31
N ALA A 301 10.03 -5.83 13.52
CA ALA A 301 10.10 -4.52 12.89
C ALA A 301 11.40 -3.78 13.22
N SER A 302 11.89 -3.88 14.46
CA SER A 302 13.14 -3.23 14.88
C SER A 302 14.39 -3.77 14.18
N LEU A 303 14.34 -5.00 13.64
CA LEU A 303 15.45 -5.61 12.91
C LEU A 303 15.51 -5.17 11.42
N VAL A 304 14.38 -4.72 10.85
CA VAL A 304 14.28 -4.40 9.41
C VAL A 304 15.25 -3.28 9.00
N PRO A 305 15.32 -2.13 9.69
CA PRO A 305 16.25 -1.07 9.32
C PRO A 305 17.71 -1.55 9.34
N GLY A 306 18.08 -2.30 10.39
CA GLY A 306 19.42 -2.88 10.53
C GLY A 306 19.76 -3.82 9.37
N ALA A 307 18.84 -4.68 8.95
CA ALA A 307 19.03 -5.58 7.82
C ALA A 307 19.22 -4.81 6.50
N LEU A 308 18.42 -3.76 6.26
CA LEU A 308 18.54 -2.93 5.06
C LEU A 308 19.85 -2.15 5.02
N PHE A 309 20.29 -1.59 6.14
CA PHE A 309 21.62 -0.96 6.24
C PHE A 309 22.76 -1.96 6.07
N ALA A 310 22.62 -3.19 6.60
CA ALA A 310 23.61 -4.24 6.39
C ALA A 310 23.73 -4.63 4.91
N ILE A 311 22.61 -4.71 4.17
CA ILE A 311 22.60 -4.90 2.72
C ILE A 311 23.33 -3.74 2.02
N ALA A 312 22.99 -2.50 2.34
CA ALA A 312 23.64 -1.32 1.76
C ALA A 312 25.16 -1.32 2.04
N ALA A 313 25.57 -1.62 3.27
CA ALA A 313 26.97 -1.71 3.65
C ALA A 313 27.71 -2.85 2.91
N TYR A 314 27.08 -4.01 2.78
CA TYR A 314 27.65 -5.12 2.01
C TYR A 314 27.85 -4.74 0.54
N LEU A 315 26.86 -4.10 -0.08
CA LEU A 315 26.95 -3.68 -1.48
C LEU A 315 28.07 -2.63 -1.68
N TYR A 316 28.21 -1.72 -0.73
CA TYR A 316 29.24 -0.66 -0.81
C TYR A 316 30.64 -1.21 -0.55
N TYR A 317 30.86 -1.87 0.59
CA TYR A 317 32.19 -2.32 1.03
C TYR A 317 32.58 -3.69 0.45
N GLY A 318 31.62 -4.59 0.26
CA GLY A 318 31.88 -5.95 -0.22
C GLY A 318 31.79 -6.10 -1.74
N ALA A 319 30.79 -5.47 -2.37
CA ALA A 319 30.58 -5.55 -3.82
C ALA A 319 31.16 -4.34 -4.59
N GLY A 320 31.60 -3.29 -3.92
CA GLY A 320 32.19 -2.10 -4.55
C GLY A 320 31.22 -1.23 -5.35
N LEU A 321 29.91 -1.34 -5.08
CA LEU A 321 28.89 -0.57 -5.79
C LEU A 321 28.79 0.86 -5.28
N GLY A 322 28.43 1.80 -6.16
CA GLY A 322 28.28 3.21 -5.84
C GLY A 322 26.95 3.55 -5.14
N LEU A 323 26.92 4.73 -4.49
CA LEU A 323 25.70 5.24 -3.84
C LEU A 323 24.55 5.52 -4.82
N ASN A 324 24.86 5.75 -6.09
CA ASN A 324 23.86 6.00 -7.13
C ASN A 324 23.17 4.71 -7.63
N GLU A 325 23.59 3.58 -7.12
CA GLU A 325 23.06 2.25 -7.43
C GLU A 325 22.17 1.75 -6.30
N SER A 326 22.03 0.44 -6.20
CA SER A 326 21.21 -0.20 -5.16
C SER A 326 21.66 0.10 -3.72
N VAL A 327 22.88 0.54 -3.51
CA VAL A 327 23.36 1.00 -2.18
C VAL A 327 22.49 2.14 -1.65
N GLY A 328 22.29 3.18 -2.46
CA GLY A 328 21.47 4.34 -2.07
C GLY A 328 19.99 3.94 -1.87
N LEU A 329 19.48 3.03 -2.70
CA LEU A 329 18.13 2.49 -2.56
C LEU A 329 17.93 1.81 -1.20
N TRP A 330 18.79 0.87 -0.83
CA TRP A 330 18.66 0.14 0.43
C TRP A 330 18.94 1.02 1.65
N ALA A 331 19.88 1.95 1.55
CA ALA A 331 20.10 2.95 2.59
C ALA A 331 18.87 3.85 2.79
N PHE A 332 18.26 4.34 1.70
CA PHE A 332 17.01 5.11 1.78
C PHE A 332 15.89 4.31 2.47
N TRP A 333 15.68 3.06 2.07
CA TRP A 333 14.67 2.20 2.69
C TRP A 333 15.01 1.87 4.14
N GLY A 334 16.28 1.78 4.50
CA GLY A 334 16.73 1.66 5.89
C GLY A 334 16.29 2.86 6.73
N PHE A 335 16.55 4.09 6.28
CA PHE A 335 16.08 5.31 6.95
C PHE A 335 14.56 5.43 6.95
N PHE A 336 13.92 5.15 5.83
CA PHE A 336 12.47 5.22 5.72
C PHE A 336 11.78 4.23 6.65
N SER A 337 12.30 3.01 6.77
CA SER A 337 11.78 2.00 7.68
C SER A 337 11.95 2.39 9.16
N LEU A 338 13.02 3.09 9.54
CA LEU A 338 13.13 3.70 10.86
C LEU A 338 11.99 4.69 11.11
N PHE A 339 11.74 5.58 10.15
CA PHE A 339 10.69 6.59 10.29
C PHE A 339 9.29 5.97 10.43
N ILE A 340 8.95 4.99 9.60
CA ILE A 340 7.63 4.34 9.66
C ILE A 340 7.48 3.38 10.84
N ALA A 341 8.58 2.86 11.40
CA ALA A 341 8.55 2.02 12.59
C ALA A 341 8.00 2.75 13.82
N PHE A 342 8.24 4.06 13.94
CA PHE A 342 7.72 4.87 15.04
C PHE A 342 6.19 4.95 15.08
N ASN A 343 5.51 4.81 13.94
CA ASN A 343 4.05 4.89 13.88
C ASN A 343 3.36 3.55 14.13
N GLY A 344 4.11 2.44 14.16
CA GLY A 344 3.57 1.10 14.38
C GLY A 344 2.49 0.67 13.37
N PRO A 345 2.11 -0.60 13.33
CA PRO A 345 0.95 -1.07 12.60
C PRO A 345 -0.35 -0.75 13.37
N ALA A 346 -1.49 -0.85 12.70
CA ALA A 346 -2.79 -0.70 13.34
C ALA A 346 -2.97 -1.75 14.46
N ASP A 347 -3.48 -1.31 15.62
CA ASP A 347 -3.66 -2.15 16.79
C ASP A 347 -5.09 -2.74 16.83
N PRO A 348 -5.23 -4.09 16.82
CA PRO A 348 -6.53 -4.72 16.82
C PRO A 348 -7.17 -4.73 18.22
N ALA A 349 -8.50 -4.48 18.26
CA ALA A 349 -9.25 -4.53 19.51
C ALA A 349 -9.38 -5.97 20.06
N ASP A 350 -9.50 -6.97 19.18
CA ASP A 350 -9.53 -8.39 19.55
C ASP A 350 -8.21 -9.07 19.18
N GLU A 351 -7.48 -9.49 20.21
CA GLU A 351 -6.15 -10.12 20.12
C GLU A 351 -6.20 -11.65 19.94
N ARG A 352 -7.36 -12.24 19.64
CA ARG A 352 -7.44 -13.69 19.40
C ARG A 352 -6.55 -14.09 18.22
N ARG A 353 -5.84 -15.19 18.39
CA ARG A 353 -4.90 -15.70 17.38
C ARG A 353 -5.61 -16.05 16.07
N LEU A 354 -4.88 -15.90 14.97
CA LEU A 354 -5.35 -16.34 13.66
C LEU A 354 -5.43 -17.88 13.61
N GLY A 355 -6.44 -18.37 12.88
CA GLY A 355 -6.48 -19.79 12.50
C GLY A 355 -5.38 -20.15 11.49
N TRP A 356 -5.02 -21.44 11.44
CA TRP A 356 -3.98 -21.95 10.56
C TRP A 356 -4.16 -21.59 9.07
N PRO A 357 -5.37 -21.53 8.48
CA PRO A 357 -5.50 -21.17 7.05
C PRO A 357 -4.97 -19.77 6.74
N ARG A 358 -5.27 -18.78 7.61
CA ARG A 358 -4.74 -17.42 7.45
C ARG A 358 -3.24 -17.36 7.63
N LEU A 359 -2.69 -18.13 8.60
CA LEU A 359 -1.25 -18.22 8.78
C LEU A 359 -0.57 -18.81 7.54
N ALA A 360 -1.15 -19.85 6.94
CA ALA A 360 -0.62 -20.45 5.71
C ALA A 360 -0.63 -19.46 4.54
N VAL A 361 -1.73 -18.72 4.35
CA VAL A 361 -1.82 -17.65 3.33
C VAL A 361 -0.77 -16.58 3.58
N GLY A 362 -0.61 -16.12 4.83
CA GLY A 362 0.39 -15.11 5.18
C GLY A 362 1.82 -15.57 4.88
N VAL A 363 2.16 -16.80 5.30
CA VAL A 363 3.49 -17.39 5.00
C VAL A 363 3.71 -17.52 3.49
N ALA A 364 2.71 -17.98 2.73
CA ALA A 364 2.80 -18.06 1.28
C ALA A 364 2.99 -16.69 0.63
N THR A 365 2.24 -15.67 1.07
CA THR A 365 2.37 -14.29 0.56
C THR A 365 3.76 -13.72 0.83
N PHE A 366 4.28 -13.87 2.05
CA PHE A 366 5.67 -13.47 2.36
C PHE A 366 6.69 -14.27 1.55
N GLY A 367 6.46 -15.56 1.33
CA GLY A 367 7.32 -16.42 0.52
C GLY A 367 7.39 -15.95 -0.93
N VAL A 368 6.24 -15.66 -1.55
CA VAL A 368 6.20 -15.11 -2.93
C VAL A 368 6.82 -13.72 -2.98
N GLY A 369 6.54 -12.87 -1.99
CA GLY A 369 7.17 -11.55 -1.89
C GLY A 369 8.69 -11.62 -1.75
N ALA A 370 9.20 -12.59 -0.99
CA ALA A 370 10.64 -12.82 -0.86
C ALA A 370 11.29 -13.28 -2.18
N LEU A 371 10.57 -14.01 -3.05
CA LEU A 371 11.05 -14.33 -4.39
C LEU A 371 11.20 -13.09 -5.28
N CYS A 372 10.49 -12.01 -5.00
CA CYS A 372 10.65 -10.72 -5.69
C CYS A 372 11.92 -9.96 -5.24
N PHE A 373 12.63 -10.45 -4.22
CA PHE A 373 13.82 -9.79 -3.70
C PHE A 373 14.98 -9.88 -4.69
N LEU A 374 15.59 -8.72 -4.92
CA LEU A 374 16.85 -8.57 -5.65
C LEU A 374 17.82 -7.80 -4.79
N LEU A 375 19.04 -8.35 -4.63
CA LEU A 375 20.10 -7.65 -3.91
C LEU A 375 20.51 -6.36 -4.65
N VAL A 376 20.56 -6.41 -5.97
CA VAL A 376 20.92 -5.30 -6.86
C VAL A 376 19.80 -5.06 -7.86
N PRO A 377 18.65 -4.45 -7.47
CA PRO A 377 17.55 -4.18 -8.40
C PRO A 377 17.89 -3.12 -9.45
N ILE A 378 18.70 -2.15 -9.11
CA ILE A 378 19.12 -1.03 -9.97
C ILE A 378 20.63 -0.97 -10.00
N GLN A 379 21.21 -0.93 -11.19
CA GLN A 379 22.63 -0.83 -11.43
C GLN A 379 22.93 0.29 -12.42
N VAL A 380 23.98 1.06 -12.13
CA VAL A 380 24.54 2.05 -13.05
C VAL A 380 25.65 1.40 -13.84
N VAL A 381 25.45 1.24 -15.14
CA VAL A 381 26.43 0.63 -16.04
C VAL A 381 27.10 1.73 -16.82
N THR A 382 28.41 1.85 -16.67
CA THR A 382 29.31 2.61 -17.56
C THR A 382 29.95 1.61 -18.52
N PRO A 383 29.71 1.73 -19.82
CA PRO A 383 30.28 0.83 -20.83
C PRO A 383 31.80 0.86 -20.85
#